data_29db4399fa77a53a2c2b4799da2b0e2e
#
_entry.id   29db4399fa77a53a2c2b4799da2b0e2e
#
_cell.length_a   1.000
_cell.length_b   1.000
_cell.length_c   1.000
_cell.angle_alpha   90.00
_cell.angle_beta   90.00
_cell.angle_gamma   90.00
#
_symmetry.space_group_name_H-M   'P 1'
#
loop_
_entity.id
_entity.type
_entity.pdbx_description
1 polymer ?
#
loop_
_entity_poly.entity_id
_entity_poly.type
_entity_poly.pdbx_seq_one_letter_code
_entity_poly.pdbx_strand_id
1 'polypeptide(L)'
;MVPIMVTAGKKREKAETPAEKPSNPRSRETLREASAKLRRHVNGVSLAAFVLFLLAGIVGAIALRERPAAAAAALLTGKGIGLILLFALKIAKQWERAVVLRFGKFVGLRGPGLFAVVPVVETVSHLIDQRMRVTDVTAESALTRDTVPVNVDAIVFWTVWDAEKSVLEVADYYDAVSLSAQTALREAIGRHQLAEMITEREKLGRELQAILDAKTNPWGITVHSVEIRDVKIPADLEDAMSRQAQAERERQARIILGTAETEIAARFVKAGEEYENRPVALHLRAMNMLYEALKEKGSMVIVPSSAVETMGLGGLSGLTALGRSNGKEEG
;
A
#
# COMPACT_ATOMS: atom_id res chain seq x y z
N MET A 1 3.64 -76.61 -7.12
CA MET A 1 2.22 -76.28 -7.02
C MET A 1 2.07 -74.79 -7.28
N VAL A 2 1.67 -74.43 -8.50
CA VAL A 2 1.65 -73.06 -9.07
C VAL A 2 0.22 -72.52 -8.88
N PRO A 3 0.01 -71.29 -8.42
CA PRO A 3 -1.27 -70.66 -8.58
C PRO A 3 -1.24 -69.56 -9.65
N ILE A 4 -2.29 -69.59 -10.39
CA ILE A 4 -2.77 -68.94 -11.57
C ILE A 4 -2.90 -67.41 -11.37
N MET A 5 -2.36 -66.70 -12.36
CA MET A 5 -2.44 -65.27 -12.57
C MET A 5 -3.83 -64.92 -13.16
N VAL A 6 -4.59 -64.03 -12.51
CA VAL A 6 -5.79 -63.38 -13.04
C VAL A 6 -5.49 -61.97 -13.42
N THR A 7 -5.48 -61.69 -14.71
CA THR A 7 -5.34 -60.34 -15.29
C THR A 7 -6.67 -59.62 -15.25
N ALA A 8 -6.76 -58.55 -14.49
CA ALA A 8 -7.85 -57.59 -14.57
C ALA A 8 -7.49 -56.42 -15.46
N GLY A 9 -8.23 -56.26 -16.55
CA GLY A 9 -8.06 -55.21 -17.53
C GLY A 9 -8.38 -53.83 -16.96
N LYS A 10 -7.40 -52.94 -16.96
CA LYS A 10 -7.52 -51.54 -16.56
C LYS A 10 -7.91 -50.70 -17.78
N LYS A 11 -9.19 -50.33 -17.88
CA LYS A 11 -9.70 -49.31 -18.79
C LYS A 11 -8.89 -48.00 -18.58
N ARG A 12 -8.21 -47.55 -19.60
CA ARG A 12 -7.59 -46.23 -19.66
C ARG A 12 -8.69 -45.20 -19.86
N GLU A 13 -9.02 -44.52 -18.77
CA GLU A 13 -9.79 -43.28 -18.76
C GLU A 13 -8.85 -42.16 -19.28
N LYS A 14 -9.21 -41.60 -20.43
CA LYS A 14 -8.54 -40.42 -21.00
C LYS A 14 -8.85 -39.25 -20.06
N ALA A 15 -7.88 -38.90 -19.24
CA ALA A 15 -7.92 -37.60 -18.49
C ALA A 15 -7.79 -36.49 -19.52
N GLU A 16 -8.87 -35.78 -19.78
CA GLU A 16 -8.86 -34.47 -20.43
C GLU A 16 -8.06 -33.52 -19.55
N THR A 17 -6.92 -33.10 -20.01
CA THR A 17 -6.08 -32.08 -19.40
C THR A 17 -6.86 -30.75 -19.45
N PRO A 18 -7.18 -30.11 -18.32
CA PRO A 18 -7.80 -28.79 -18.35
C PRO A 18 -6.81 -27.82 -19.02
N ALA A 19 -7.27 -27.09 -20.01
CA ALA A 19 -6.52 -26.04 -20.69
C ALA A 19 -5.95 -25.08 -19.63
N GLU A 20 -4.64 -25.10 -19.49
CA GLU A 20 -3.86 -24.28 -18.56
C GLU A 20 -4.11 -22.80 -18.91
N LYS A 21 -4.88 -22.12 -18.07
CA LYS A 21 -5.06 -20.67 -18.15
C LYS A 21 -3.68 -20.03 -18.01
N PRO A 22 -3.25 -19.19 -18.95
CA PRO A 22 -1.93 -18.55 -18.86
C PRO A 22 -1.85 -17.72 -17.59
N SER A 23 -1.00 -18.16 -16.67
CA SER A 23 -0.80 -17.58 -15.33
C SER A 23 0.10 -16.35 -15.33
N ASN A 24 0.53 -15.85 -16.49
CA ASN A 24 1.40 -14.69 -16.57
C ASN A 24 0.59 -13.41 -16.77
N PRO A 25 0.55 -12.49 -15.76
CA PRO A 25 -0.17 -11.22 -15.86
C PRO A 25 0.32 -10.36 -17.04
N ARG A 26 1.60 -10.43 -17.41
CA ARG A 26 2.17 -9.70 -18.57
C ARG A 26 1.52 -10.09 -19.91
N SER A 27 1.17 -11.36 -20.11
CA SER A 27 0.53 -11.80 -21.36
C SER A 27 -0.92 -11.31 -21.50
N ARG A 28 -1.62 -11.03 -20.41
CA ARG A 28 -2.97 -10.45 -20.42
C ARG A 28 -2.96 -8.96 -20.69
N GLU A 29 -1.95 -8.24 -20.21
CA GLU A 29 -1.77 -6.81 -20.49
C GLU A 29 -1.41 -6.59 -21.95
N THR A 30 -0.48 -7.33 -22.51
CA THR A 30 -0.10 -7.22 -23.94
C THR A 30 -1.27 -7.48 -24.88
N LEU A 31 -2.15 -8.44 -24.57
CA LEU A 31 -3.36 -8.69 -25.36
C LEU A 31 -4.42 -7.59 -25.20
N ARG A 32 -4.55 -7.00 -24.01
CA ARG A 32 -5.42 -5.85 -23.78
C ARG A 32 -4.90 -4.59 -24.46
N GLU A 33 -3.60 -4.36 -24.42
CA GLU A 33 -2.96 -3.25 -25.13
C GLU A 33 -3.05 -3.39 -26.64
N ALA A 34 -2.83 -4.59 -27.21
CA ALA A 34 -2.99 -4.85 -28.62
C ALA A 34 -4.45 -4.61 -29.09
N SER A 35 -5.44 -5.05 -28.31
CA SER A 35 -6.85 -4.83 -28.63
C SER A 35 -7.27 -3.36 -28.45
N ALA A 36 -6.69 -2.64 -27.49
CA ALA A 36 -6.89 -1.21 -27.29
C ALA A 36 -6.23 -0.39 -28.43
N LYS A 37 -5.09 -0.83 -28.93
CA LYS A 37 -4.37 -0.20 -30.05
C LYS A 37 -5.16 -0.26 -31.37
N LEU A 38 -5.87 -1.38 -31.62
CA LEU A 38 -6.74 -1.51 -32.81
C LEU A 38 -7.98 -0.60 -32.73
N ARG A 39 -8.58 -0.41 -31.56
CA ARG A 39 -9.76 0.45 -31.37
C ARG A 39 -9.45 1.94 -31.47
N ARG A 40 -8.20 2.36 -31.37
CA ARG A 40 -7.80 3.78 -31.39
C ARG A 40 -7.69 4.41 -32.79
N HIS A 41 -7.85 3.64 -33.86
CA HIS A 41 -7.62 4.16 -35.22
C HIS A 41 -8.85 4.85 -35.84
N VAL A 42 -10.05 4.54 -35.42
CA VAL A 42 -11.28 5.14 -35.96
C VAL A 42 -12.14 5.68 -34.83
N ASN A 43 -12.30 6.99 -34.79
CA ASN A 43 -13.16 7.66 -33.81
C ASN A 43 -14.58 7.81 -34.40
N GLY A 44 -15.64 7.82 -33.55
CA GLY A 44 -17.01 8.01 -33.97
C GLY A 44 -17.22 9.31 -34.77
N VAL A 45 -16.50 10.38 -34.41
CA VAL A 45 -16.58 11.66 -35.13
C VAL A 45 -15.95 11.58 -36.51
N SER A 46 -14.80 10.89 -36.66
CA SER A 46 -14.18 10.68 -37.97
C SER A 46 -15.03 9.80 -38.89
N LEU A 47 -15.72 8.79 -38.32
CA LEU A 47 -16.66 7.95 -39.03
C LEU A 47 -17.90 8.75 -39.47
N ALA A 48 -18.44 9.58 -38.60
CA ALA A 48 -19.58 10.47 -38.92
C ALA A 48 -19.22 11.45 -40.03
N ALA A 49 -18.04 12.07 -39.98
CA ALA A 49 -17.53 12.92 -41.05
C ALA A 49 -17.39 12.17 -42.40
N PHE A 50 -16.84 10.94 -42.36
CA PHE A 50 -16.75 10.10 -43.56
C PHE A 50 -18.13 9.82 -44.18
N VAL A 51 -19.10 9.39 -43.37
CA VAL A 51 -20.46 9.08 -43.81
C VAL A 51 -21.15 10.34 -44.39
N LEU A 52 -20.95 11.48 -43.76
CA LEU A 52 -21.51 12.75 -44.22
C LEU A 52 -20.98 13.13 -45.62
N PHE A 53 -19.67 13.06 -45.84
CA PHE A 53 -19.08 13.38 -47.14
C PHE A 53 -19.39 12.32 -48.20
N LEU A 54 -19.55 11.06 -47.79
CA LEU A 54 -19.99 10.00 -48.70
C LEU A 54 -21.45 10.25 -49.15
N LEU A 55 -22.33 10.59 -48.24
CA LEU A 55 -23.72 10.95 -48.58
C LEU A 55 -23.80 12.21 -49.46
N ALA A 56 -22.99 13.24 -49.14
CA ALA A 56 -22.89 14.44 -49.98
C ALA A 56 -22.42 14.08 -51.42
N GLY A 57 -21.46 13.19 -51.55
CA GLY A 57 -21.04 12.66 -52.88
C GLY A 57 -22.13 11.92 -53.61
N ILE A 58 -22.94 11.12 -52.91
CA ILE A 58 -24.08 10.39 -53.51
C ILE A 58 -25.17 11.39 -53.95
N VAL A 59 -25.52 12.36 -53.13
CA VAL A 59 -26.51 13.40 -53.47
C VAL A 59 -26.04 14.22 -54.67
N GLY A 60 -24.75 14.60 -54.72
CA GLY A 60 -24.14 15.29 -55.84
C GLY A 60 -24.19 14.47 -57.14
N ALA A 61 -23.96 13.16 -57.02
CA ALA A 61 -24.04 12.25 -58.20
C ALA A 61 -25.47 12.11 -58.70
N ILE A 62 -26.47 12.08 -57.84
CA ILE A 62 -27.91 12.05 -58.22
C ILE A 62 -28.32 13.36 -58.88
N ALA A 63 -27.86 14.52 -58.34
CA ALA A 63 -28.16 15.82 -58.91
C ALA A 63 -27.56 16.04 -60.32
N LEU A 64 -26.41 15.40 -60.58
CA LEU A 64 -25.66 15.48 -61.85
C LEU A 64 -25.93 14.28 -62.79
N ARG A 65 -27.05 13.58 -62.64
CA ARG A 65 -27.42 12.37 -63.36
C ARG A 65 -27.38 12.51 -64.87
N GLU A 66 -27.64 13.70 -65.40
CA GLU A 66 -27.61 14.00 -66.84
C GLU A 66 -26.18 14.02 -67.42
N ARG A 67 -25.13 14.12 -66.55
CA ARG A 67 -23.72 14.18 -66.96
C ARG A 67 -22.96 13.07 -66.24
N PRO A 68 -22.82 11.86 -66.82
CA PRO A 68 -22.28 10.71 -66.13
C PRO A 68 -20.83 10.89 -65.69
N ALA A 69 -20.01 11.62 -66.43
CA ALA A 69 -18.64 11.93 -66.01
C ALA A 69 -18.59 12.84 -64.79
N ALA A 70 -19.47 13.83 -64.67
CA ALA A 70 -19.55 14.72 -63.51
C ALA A 70 -20.10 14.01 -62.27
N ALA A 71 -21.06 13.11 -62.45
CA ALA A 71 -21.60 12.26 -61.38
C ALA A 71 -20.51 11.33 -60.79
N ALA A 72 -19.74 10.68 -61.66
CA ALA A 72 -18.61 9.84 -61.25
C ALA A 72 -17.51 10.66 -60.51
N ALA A 73 -17.21 11.87 -60.98
CA ALA A 73 -16.25 12.78 -60.32
C ALA A 73 -16.74 13.19 -58.94
N ALA A 74 -18.08 13.51 -58.75
CA ALA A 74 -18.64 13.85 -57.47
C ALA A 74 -18.56 12.71 -56.43
N LEU A 75 -18.81 11.47 -56.86
CA LEU A 75 -18.64 10.28 -56.01
C LEU A 75 -17.16 10.04 -55.60
N LEU A 76 -16.23 10.17 -56.53
CA LEU A 76 -14.82 9.97 -56.27
C LEU A 76 -14.28 11.04 -55.35
N THR A 77 -14.64 12.31 -55.54
CA THR A 77 -14.20 13.43 -54.67
C THR A 77 -14.80 13.29 -53.28
N GLY A 78 -16.10 12.99 -53.14
CA GLY A 78 -16.75 12.76 -51.84
C GLY A 78 -16.12 11.63 -51.08
N LYS A 79 -15.87 10.50 -51.75
CA LYS A 79 -15.18 9.33 -51.18
C LYS A 79 -13.71 9.69 -50.77
N GLY A 80 -13.00 10.40 -51.62
CA GLY A 80 -11.60 10.80 -51.36
C GLY A 80 -11.45 11.72 -50.18
N ILE A 81 -12.28 12.78 -50.11
CA ILE A 81 -12.30 13.73 -49.00
C ILE A 81 -12.69 13.02 -47.70
N GLY A 82 -13.77 12.21 -47.76
CA GLY A 82 -14.22 11.42 -46.61
C GLY A 82 -13.11 10.51 -46.06
N LEU A 83 -12.38 9.83 -46.92
CA LEU A 83 -11.29 8.92 -46.54
C LEU A 83 -10.13 9.70 -45.89
N ILE A 84 -9.78 10.88 -46.41
CA ILE A 84 -8.76 11.73 -45.81
C ILE A 84 -9.21 12.18 -44.42
N LEU A 85 -10.46 12.61 -44.24
CA LEU A 85 -10.99 13.05 -42.96
C LEU A 85 -11.09 11.92 -41.93
N LEU A 86 -11.35 10.68 -42.39
CA LEU A 86 -11.39 9.50 -41.51
C LEU A 86 -10.05 9.29 -40.78
N PHE A 87 -8.93 9.50 -41.46
CA PHE A 87 -7.60 9.35 -40.90
C PHE A 87 -7.04 10.65 -40.32
N ALA A 88 -7.51 11.83 -40.77
CA ALA A 88 -7.05 13.13 -40.32
C ALA A 88 -7.56 13.50 -38.94
N LEU A 89 -8.85 13.21 -38.66
CA LEU A 89 -9.49 13.61 -37.40
C LEU A 89 -9.22 12.62 -36.30
N LYS A 90 -8.56 13.06 -35.22
CA LYS A 90 -8.31 12.29 -34.01
C LYS A 90 -8.80 13.04 -32.78
N ILE A 91 -9.22 12.27 -31.77
CA ILE A 91 -9.68 12.82 -30.47
C ILE A 91 -8.73 12.28 -29.40
N ALA A 92 -8.16 13.19 -28.65
CA ALA A 92 -7.48 12.89 -27.39
C ALA A 92 -8.42 13.20 -26.22
N LYS A 93 -8.38 12.38 -25.18
CA LYS A 93 -9.11 12.63 -23.94
C LYS A 93 -8.47 13.80 -23.20
N GLN A 94 -9.21 14.36 -22.23
CA GLN A 94 -8.77 15.54 -21.47
C GLN A 94 -7.39 15.35 -20.79
N TRP A 95 -7.09 14.14 -20.40
CA TRP A 95 -5.84 13.77 -19.73
C TRP A 95 -4.78 13.17 -20.64
N GLU A 96 -5.03 13.08 -21.96
CA GLU A 96 -4.12 12.53 -22.94
C GLU A 96 -3.49 13.67 -23.76
N ARG A 97 -2.18 13.54 -23.98
CA ARG A 97 -1.40 14.39 -24.91
C ARG A 97 -0.90 13.52 -26.03
N ALA A 98 -1.12 13.97 -27.25
CA ALA A 98 -0.67 13.30 -28.46
C ALA A 98 0.69 13.88 -28.89
N VAL A 99 1.69 13.02 -29.01
CA VAL A 99 3.00 13.37 -29.59
C VAL A 99 2.93 13.17 -31.09
N VAL A 100 3.07 14.28 -31.85
CA VAL A 100 2.95 14.27 -33.32
C VAL A 100 4.32 14.41 -33.94
N LEU A 101 4.62 13.46 -34.83
CA LEU A 101 5.81 13.45 -35.66
C LEU A 101 5.44 13.78 -37.11
N ARG A 102 6.22 14.62 -37.77
CA ARG A 102 6.13 14.93 -39.21
C ARG A 102 7.38 14.41 -39.89
N PHE A 103 7.24 13.46 -40.82
CA PHE A 103 8.38 12.78 -41.45
C PHE A 103 9.42 12.27 -40.44
N GLY A 104 8.96 11.76 -39.27
CA GLY A 104 9.83 11.26 -38.21
C GLY A 104 10.43 12.31 -37.28
N LYS A 105 10.26 13.60 -37.56
CA LYS A 105 10.71 14.68 -36.69
C LYS A 105 9.59 15.15 -35.78
N PHE A 106 9.90 15.43 -34.53
CA PHE A 106 8.95 16.00 -33.58
C PHE A 106 8.51 17.41 -34.03
N VAL A 107 7.20 17.65 -34.03
CA VAL A 107 6.60 18.95 -34.41
C VAL A 107 5.94 19.63 -33.23
N GLY A 108 5.36 18.86 -32.32
CA GLY A 108 4.70 19.40 -31.15
C GLY A 108 3.71 18.42 -30.52
N LEU A 109 3.18 18.86 -29.38
CA LEU A 109 2.11 18.17 -28.67
C LEU A 109 0.77 18.68 -29.16
N ARG A 110 -0.17 17.76 -29.46
CA ARG A 110 -1.56 18.09 -29.69
C ARG A 110 -2.35 17.85 -28.40
N GLY A 111 -3.14 18.87 -28.02
CA GLY A 111 -3.83 18.90 -26.74
C GLY A 111 -5.11 18.11 -26.72
N PRO A 112 -5.84 18.13 -25.59
CA PRO A 112 -7.10 17.39 -25.48
C PRO A 112 -8.17 17.92 -26.43
N GLY A 113 -9.07 17.01 -26.82
CA GLY A 113 -10.15 17.32 -27.74
C GLY A 113 -9.90 16.85 -29.16
N LEU A 114 -10.60 17.47 -30.10
CA LEU A 114 -10.51 17.18 -31.53
C LEU A 114 -9.28 17.87 -32.12
N PHE A 115 -8.43 17.12 -32.76
CA PHE A 115 -7.29 17.65 -33.51
C PHE A 115 -7.14 16.98 -34.86
N ALA A 116 -6.59 17.71 -35.82
CA ALA A 116 -6.33 17.23 -37.16
C ALA A 116 -4.85 16.87 -37.32
N VAL A 117 -4.62 15.73 -37.96
CA VAL A 117 -3.30 15.22 -38.36
C VAL A 117 -3.31 15.03 -39.87
N VAL A 118 -2.32 15.52 -40.58
CA VAL A 118 -2.23 15.32 -42.03
C VAL A 118 -1.84 13.88 -42.33
N PRO A 119 -2.77 13.05 -42.90
CA PRO A 119 -2.45 11.67 -43.21
C PRO A 119 -1.21 11.58 -44.12
N VAL A 120 -0.41 10.53 -43.92
CA VAL A 120 0.84 10.27 -44.66
C VAL A 120 2.03 11.16 -44.23
N VAL A 121 1.82 12.43 -43.93
CA VAL A 121 2.88 13.38 -43.53
C VAL A 121 3.10 13.39 -42.03
N GLU A 122 2.03 13.35 -41.24
CA GLU A 122 2.05 13.40 -39.81
C GLU A 122 1.59 12.05 -39.20
N THR A 123 2.28 11.62 -38.19
CA THR A 123 1.93 10.41 -37.45
C THR A 123 1.86 10.72 -35.94
N VAL A 124 0.86 10.18 -35.27
CA VAL A 124 0.78 10.21 -33.79
C VAL A 124 1.62 9.05 -33.28
N SER A 125 2.75 9.34 -32.66
CA SER A 125 3.64 8.33 -32.09
C SER A 125 3.01 7.69 -30.86
N HIS A 126 2.73 8.52 -29.84
CA HIS A 126 2.18 8.06 -28.55
C HIS A 126 1.10 8.99 -28.06
N LEU A 127 0.15 8.42 -27.32
CA LEU A 127 -0.83 9.15 -26.49
C LEU A 127 -0.43 8.95 -25.05
N ILE A 128 0.08 10.03 -24.43
CA ILE A 128 0.59 10.00 -23.05
C ILE A 128 -0.51 10.43 -22.10
N ASP A 129 -0.79 9.59 -21.12
CA ASP A 129 -1.69 9.87 -20.02
C ASP A 129 -0.93 10.63 -18.92
N GLN A 130 -1.40 11.85 -18.60
CA GLN A 130 -0.78 12.74 -17.61
C GLN A 130 -1.37 12.57 -16.20
N ARG A 131 -2.24 11.59 -15.99
CA ARG A 131 -2.76 11.31 -14.64
C ARG A 131 -1.69 10.65 -13.77
N MET A 132 -1.90 10.77 -12.46
CA MET A 132 -1.10 10.05 -11.50
C MET A 132 -1.17 8.54 -11.75
N ARG A 133 0.00 7.92 -11.77
CA ARG A 133 0.20 6.50 -11.96
C ARG A 133 0.85 5.90 -10.73
N VAL A 134 0.59 4.64 -10.54
CA VAL A 134 1.09 3.85 -9.43
C VAL A 134 1.88 2.67 -10.00
N THR A 135 3.08 2.48 -9.49
CA THR A 135 3.94 1.35 -9.85
C THR A 135 4.39 0.65 -8.59
N ASP A 136 4.13 -0.65 -8.50
CA ASP A 136 4.66 -1.51 -7.45
C ASP A 136 6.11 -1.85 -7.78
N VAL A 137 6.98 -1.72 -6.78
CA VAL A 137 8.42 -1.95 -6.89
C VAL A 137 8.85 -2.85 -5.75
N THR A 138 9.54 -3.93 -6.07
CA THR A 138 10.05 -4.89 -5.09
C THR A 138 11.57 -4.98 -5.19
N ALA A 139 12.24 -4.99 -4.03
CA ALA A 139 13.66 -5.31 -3.92
C ALA A 139 13.81 -6.64 -3.18
N GLU A 140 14.08 -7.69 -3.93
CA GLU A 140 14.27 -9.02 -3.39
C GLU A 140 15.74 -9.22 -2.94
N SER A 141 15.91 -9.85 -1.76
CA SER A 141 17.21 -10.26 -1.20
C SER A 141 18.24 -9.13 -1.14
N ALA A 142 17.80 -7.91 -0.82
CA ALA A 142 18.72 -6.79 -0.62
C ALA A 142 19.31 -6.85 0.79
N LEU A 143 20.61 -6.51 0.90
CA LEU A 143 21.30 -6.45 2.19
C LEU A 143 21.23 -5.04 2.76
N THR A 144 20.80 -4.92 4.01
CA THR A 144 20.85 -3.67 4.78
C THR A 144 22.28 -3.34 5.20
N ARG A 145 22.51 -2.15 5.75
CA ARG A 145 23.83 -1.73 6.26
C ARG A 145 24.36 -2.66 7.35
N ASP A 146 23.49 -3.26 8.13
CA ASP A 146 23.79 -4.24 9.18
C ASP A 146 23.83 -5.68 8.65
N THR A 147 23.95 -5.85 7.32
CA THR A 147 24.11 -7.14 6.62
C THR A 147 22.92 -8.11 6.76
N VAL A 148 21.75 -7.60 7.08
CA VAL A 148 20.53 -8.40 7.15
C VAL A 148 19.88 -8.47 5.75
N PRO A 149 19.61 -9.67 5.22
CA PRO A 149 18.87 -9.81 3.96
C PRO A 149 17.39 -9.48 4.19
N VAL A 150 16.86 -8.56 3.37
CA VAL A 150 15.47 -8.12 3.45
C VAL A 150 14.80 -8.13 2.07
N ASN A 151 13.50 -8.35 2.05
CA ASN A 151 12.66 -8.11 0.89
C ASN A 151 11.78 -6.90 1.20
N VAL A 152 11.88 -5.86 0.38
CA VAL A 152 11.14 -4.62 0.58
C VAL A 152 10.22 -4.38 -0.58
N ASP A 153 8.94 -4.16 -0.26
CA ASP A 153 7.90 -3.78 -1.21
C ASP A 153 7.60 -2.28 -1.04
N ALA A 154 7.66 -1.54 -2.13
CA ALA A 154 7.36 -0.12 -2.16
C ALA A 154 6.42 0.23 -3.30
N ILE A 155 5.70 1.33 -3.15
CA ILE A 155 4.78 1.88 -4.14
C ILE A 155 5.27 3.26 -4.52
N VAL A 156 5.40 3.50 -5.83
CA VAL A 156 5.83 4.78 -6.39
C VAL A 156 4.65 5.47 -7.07
N PHE A 157 4.35 6.69 -6.65
CA PHE A 157 3.34 7.56 -7.24
C PHE A 157 4.03 8.59 -8.12
N TRP A 158 3.69 8.62 -9.40
CA TRP A 158 4.35 9.50 -10.36
C TRP A 158 3.40 9.97 -11.46
N THR A 159 3.77 11.06 -12.13
CA THR A 159 3.04 11.63 -13.27
C THR A 159 3.99 12.05 -14.36
N VAL A 160 3.51 12.04 -15.62
CA VAL A 160 4.21 12.62 -16.74
C VAL A 160 3.78 14.07 -16.87
N TRP A 161 4.67 15.02 -16.56
CA TRP A 161 4.40 16.43 -16.72
C TRP A 161 4.80 16.97 -18.11
N ASP A 162 5.83 16.37 -18.72
CA ASP A 162 6.30 16.71 -20.06
C ASP A 162 6.23 15.46 -20.96
N ALA A 163 5.18 15.42 -21.80
CA ALA A 163 4.95 14.30 -22.70
C ALA A 163 5.96 14.25 -23.87
N GLU A 164 6.60 15.36 -24.20
CA GLU A 164 7.64 15.41 -25.22
C GLU A 164 8.88 14.64 -24.74
N LYS A 165 9.42 15.03 -23.58
CA LYS A 165 10.61 14.39 -23.03
C LYS A 165 10.39 12.91 -22.73
N SER A 166 9.20 12.54 -22.24
CA SER A 166 8.89 11.16 -21.88
C SER A 166 8.90 10.18 -23.07
N VAL A 167 8.77 10.70 -24.30
CA VAL A 167 8.79 9.87 -25.52
C VAL A 167 10.10 10.00 -26.29
N LEU A 168 10.75 11.17 -26.24
CA LEU A 168 11.96 11.42 -27.01
C LEU A 168 13.23 10.98 -26.28
N GLU A 169 13.27 11.12 -24.95
CA GLU A 169 14.44 10.79 -24.14
C GLU A 169 14.48 9.31 -23.73
N VAL A 170 13.32 8.66 -23.61
CA VAL A 170 13.23 7.29 -23.12
C VAL A 170 12.32 6.45 -24.02
N ALA A 171 12.78 5.26 -24.40
CA ALA A 171 12.01 4.38 -25.26
C ALA A 171 10.74 3.84 -24.57
N ASP A 172 10.88 3.41 -23.33
CA ASP A 172 9.77 3.01 -22.44
C ASP A 172 9.95 3.63 -21.06
N TYR A 173 9.19 4.70 -20.84
CA TYR A 173 9.25 5.43 -19.57
C TYR A 173 8.67 4.61 -18.39
N TYR A 174 7.80 3.64 -18.64
CA TYR A 174 7.25 2.77 -17.61
C TYR A 174 8.32 1.85 -17.02
N ASP A 175 9.00 1.15 -17.91
CA ASP A 175 10.09 0.25 -17.52
C ASP A 175 11.26 1.05 -16.91
N ALA A 176 11.57 2.22 -17.48
CA ALA A 176 12.64 3.08 -16.98
C ALA A 176 12.38 3.56 -15.54
N VAL A 177 11.15 3.99 -15.21
CA VAL A 177 10.76 4.37 -13.85
C VAL A 177 10.83 3.17 -12.91
N SER A 178 10.29 2.01 -13.32
CA SER A 178 10.29 0.79 -12.51
C SER A 178 11.72 0.33 -12.17
N LEU A 179 12.59 0.23 -13.16
CA LEU A 179 13.99 -0.20 -12.97
C LEU A 179 14.80 0.82 -12.17
N SER A 180 14.57 2.12 -12.39
CA SER A 180 15.21 3.18 -11.60
C SER A 180 14.76 3.12 -10.14
N ALA A 181 13.48 2.86 -9.90
CA ALA A 181 12.92 2.72 -8.57
C ALA A 181 13.48 1.48 -7.85
N GLN A 182 13.58 0.34 -8.54
CA GLN A 182 14.20 -0.87 -7.97
C GLN A 182 15.66 -0.62 -7.58
N THR A 183 16.40 0.07 -8.44
CA THR A 183 17.81 0.39 -8.18
C THR A 183 17.96 1.36 -7.01
N ALA A 184 17.14 2.42 -6.97
CA ALA A 184 17.15 3.39 -5.88
C ALA A 184 16.74 2.75 -4.54
N LEU A 185 15.72 1.87 -4.57
CA LEU A 185 15.28 1.13 -3.39
C LEU A 185 16.40 0.25 -2.85
N ARG A 186 17.09 -0.51 -3.71
CA ARG A 186 18.22 -1.35 -3.31
C ARG A 186 19.39 -0.53 -2.74
N GLU A 187 19.67 0.63 -3.32
CA GLU A 187 20.70 1.55 -2.85
C GLU A 187 20.34 2.12 -1.47
N ALA A 188 19.10 2.52 -1.27
CA ALA A 188 18.62 3.03 0.02
C ALA A 188 18.66 1.94 1.11
N ILE A 189 18.25 0.71 0.80
CA ILE A 189 18.32 -0.43 1.71
C ILE A 189 19.78 -0.63 2.20
N GLY A 190 20.75 -0.57 1.29
CA GLY A 190 22.16 -0.74 1.64
C GLY A 190 22.76 0.38 2.50
N ARG A 191 22.13 1.56 2.57
CA ARG A 191 22.58 2.70 3.38
C ARG A 191 22.00 2.71 4.80
N HIS A 192 20.83 2.10 5.00
CA HIS A 192 20.08 2.14 6.27
C HIS A 192 20.17 0.84 7.05
N GLN A 193 20.02 0.94 8.36
CA GLN A 193 19.88 -0.21 9.24
C GLN A 193 18.42 -0.72 9.21
N LEU A 194 18.23 -2.01 9.52
CA LEU A 194 16.89 -2.60 9.55
C LEU A 194 15.95 -1.86 10.53
N ALA A 195 16.46 -1.50 11.71
CA ALA A 195 15.68 -0.76 12.70
C ALA A 195 15.17 0.60 12.19
N GLU A 196 16.02 1.35 11.47
CA GLU A 196 15.66 2.63 10.84
C GLU A 196 14.58 2.44 9.78
N MET A 197 14.71 1.40 8.95
CA MET A 197 13.74 1.10 7.89
C MET A 197 12.36 0.75 8.42
N ILE A 198 12.26 0.15 9.60
CA ILE A 198 10.99 -0.19 10.25
C ILE A 198 10.38 1.02 10.95
N THR A 199 11.19 1.82 11.65
CA THR A 199 10.72 2.93 12.50
C THR A 199 10.57 4.25 11.74
N GLU A 200 11.45 4.53 10.77
CA GLU A 200 11.51 5.79 10.04
C GLU A 200 11.11 5.66 8.55
N ARG A 201 10.07 4.87 8.26
CA ARG A 201 9.59 4.60 6.87
C ARG A 201 9.34 5.86 6.06
N GLU A 202 8.76 6.88 6.68
CA GLU A 202 8.47 8.16 5.99
C GLU A 202 9.72 8.92 5.58
N LYS A 203 10.78 8.87 6.39
CA LYS A 203 12.06 9.51 6.08
C LYS A 203 12.72 8.81 4.89
N LEU A 204 12.72 7.48 4.90
CA LEU A 204 13.25 6.68 3.81
C LEU A 204 12.43 6.91 2.51
N GLY A 205 11.11 7.01 2.61
CA GLY A 205 10.24 7.35 1.48
C GLY A 205 10.57 8.69 0.85
N ARG A 206 10.82 9.72 1.66
CA ARG A 206 11.22 11.07 1.19
C ARG A 206 12.61 11.06 0.53
N GLU A 207 13.56 10.33 1.08
CA GLU A 207 14.90 10.17 0.47
C GLU A 207 14.81 9.47 -0.89
N LEU A 208 14.05 8.37 -0.96
CA LEU A 208 13.78 7.67 -2.21
C LEU A 208 13.08 8.56 -3.24
N GLN A 209 12.11 9.35 -2.83
CA GLN A 209 11.42 10.31 -3.68
C GLN A 209 12.44 11.30 -4.29
N ALA A 210 13.30 11.90 -3.46
CA ALA A 210 14.28 12.87 -3.94
C ALA A 210 15.28 12.26 -4.93
N ILE A 211 15.76 11.04 -4.67
CA ILE A 211 16.68 10.31 -5.56
C ILE A 211 15.99 9.97 -6.88
N LEU A 212 14.76 9.49 -6.83
CA LEU A 212 13.99 9.11 -8.02
C LEU A 212 13.61 10.34 -8.84
N ASP A 213 13.12 11.38 -8.21
CA ASP A 213 12.74 12.61 -8.91
C ASP A 213 13.92 13.22 -9.63
N ALA A 214 15.11 13.26 -9.02
CA ALA A 214 16.34 13.72 -9.66
C ALA A 214 16.70 12.89 -10.91
N LYS A 215 16.44 11.57 -10.90
CA LYS A 215 16.71 10.67 -12.04
C LYS A 215 15.64 10.76 -13.13
N THR A 216 14.37 10.95 -12.78
CA THR A 216 13.24 10.90 -13.73
C THR A 216 12.83 12.27 -14.28
N ASN A 217 13.19 13.35 -13.61
CA ASN A 217 12.87 14.71 -14.03
C ASN A 217 13.42 15.06 -15.44
N PRO A 218 14.67 14.67 -15.83
CA PRO A 218 15.15 14.86 -17.20
C PRO A 218 14.24 14.21 -18.26
N TRP A 219 13.54 13.14 -17.91
CA TRP A 219 12.61 12.43 -18.80
C TRP A 219 11.18 13.01 -18.80
N GLY A 220 10.97 14.16 -18.13
CA GLY A 220 9.65 14.78 -18.04
C GLY A 220 8.69 14.05 -17.10
N ILE A 221 9.21 13.31 -16.11
CA ILE A 221 8.44 12.55 -15.14
C ILE A 221 8.73 13.09 -13.74
N THR A 222 7.70 13.35 -12.96
CA THR A 222 7.80 13.76 -11.55
C THR A 222 7.30 12.65 -10.63
N VAL A 223 8.11 12.31 -9.63
CA VAL A 223 7.74 11.39 -8.57
C VAL A 223 7.16 12.18 -7.40
N HIS A 224 5.89 11.96 -7.10
CA HIS A 224 5.17 12.66 -6.02
C HIS A 224 5.48 12.10 -4.65
N SER A 225 5.44 10.78 -4.53
CA SER A 225 5.75 10.09 -3.28
C SER A 225 6.23 8.66 -3.54
N VAL A 226 7.00 8.15 -2.60
CA VAL A 226 7.38 6.75 -2.50
C VAL A 226 6.97 6.26 -1.13
N GLU A 227 6.15 5.22 -1.09
CA GLU A 227 5.63 4.64 0.13
C GLU A 227 6.16 3.22 0.29
N ILE A 228 6.79 2.94 1.43
CA ILE A 228 7.24 1.60 1.78
C ILE A 228 6.06 0.85 2.36
N ARG A 229 5.65 -0.22 1.68
CA ARG A 229 4.49 -1.03 2.08
C ARG A 229 4.86 -2.07 3.11
N ASP A 230 5.86 -2.88 2.81
CA ASP A 230 6.25 -4.00 3.65
C ASP A 230 7.77 -4.23 3.62
N VAL A 231 8.31 -4.66 4.78
CA VAL A 231 9.72 -5.04 4.94
C VAL A 231 9.72 -6.45 5.52
N LYS A 232 10.02 -7.44 4.68
CA LYS A 232 10.05 -8.85 5.06
C LYS A 232 11.47 -9.25 5.38
N ILE A 233 11.66 -9.83 6.56
CA ILE A 233 12.90 -10.41 7.02
C ILE A 233 12.80 -11.95 7.05
N PRO A 234 13.91 -12.70 7.00
CA PRO A 234 13.90 -14.15 7.19
C PRO A 234 13.31 -14.54 8.54
N ALA A 235 12.53 -15.63 8.58
CA ALA A 235 11.82 -16.09 9.78
C ALA A 235 12.76 -16.38 10.97
N ASP A 236 13.94 -16.97 10.71
CA ASP A 236 14.93 -17.26 11.76
C ASP A 236 15.40 -15.97 12.46
N LEU A 237 15.50 -14.87 11.72
CA LEU A 237 15.94 -13.59 12.27
C LEU A 237 14.78 -12.87 12.97
N GLU A 238 13.57 -13.03 12.49
CA GLU A 238 12.35 -12.50 13.11
C GLU A 238 12.18 -13.06 14.51
N ASP A 239 12.36 -14.38 14.68
CA ASP A 239 12.33 -15.05 15.97
C ASP A 239 13.40 -14.53 16.95
N ALA A 240 14.64 -14.35 16.45
CA ALA A 240 15.73 -13.81 17.26
C ALA A 240 15.47 -12.38 17.72
N MET A 241 15.01 -11.51 16.82
CA MET A 241 14.64 -10.12 17.11
C MET A 241 13.46 -10.02 18.07
N SER A 242 12.47 -10.90 17.91
CA SER A 242 11.30 -10.97 18.80
C SER A 242 11.73 -11.29 20.24
N ARG A 243 12.61 -12.29 20.43
CA ARG A 243 13.18 -12.64 21.74
C ARG A 243 14.00 -11.49 22.34
N GLN A 244 14.81 -10.82 21.53
CA GLN A 244 15.57 -9.64 21.98
C GLN A 244 14.64 -8.51 22.42
N ALA A 245 13.61 -8.19 21.61
CA ALA A 245 12.64 -7.18 21.93
C ALA A 245 11.83 -7.50 23.20
N GLN A 246 11.51 -8.78 23.41
CA GLN A 246 10.84 -9.25 24.62
C GLN A 246 11.73 -9.08 25.84
N ALA A 247 13.01 -9.49 25.77
CA ALA A 247 13.97 -9.34 26.87
C ALA A 247 14.18 -7.86 27.23
N GLU A 248 14.24 -6.97 26.23
CA GLU A 248 14.39 -5.53 26.46
C GLU A 248 13.14 -4.92 27.13
N ARG A 249 11.94 -5.34 26.69
CA ARG A 249 10.69 -4.92 27.34
C ARG A 249 10.61 -5.41 28.79
N GLU A 250 11.03 -6.65 29.05
CA GLU A 250 11.09 -7.18 30.42
C GLU A 250 12.10 -6.42 31.27
N ARG A 251 13.27 -6.09 30.72
CA ARG A 251 14.27 -5.26 31.40
C ARG A 251 13.71 -3.89 31.75
N GLN A 252 13.04 -3.22 30.81
CA GLN A 252 12.42 -1.93 31.04
C GLN A 252 11.29 -2.02 32.07
N ALA A 253 10.44 -3.04 31.99
CA ALA A 253 9.38 -3.25 32.96
C ALA A 253 9.94 -3.42 34.39
N ARG A 254 11.02 -4.20 34.57
CA ARG A 254 11.68 -4.37 35.85
C ARG A 254 12.28 -3.05 36.40
N ILE A 255 12.87 -2.22 35.51
CA ILE A 255 13.38 -0.90 35.90
C ILE A 255 12.23 0.01 36.36
N ILE A 256 11.13 0.04 35.60
CA ILE A 256 9.95 0.86 35.97
C ILE A 256 9.34 0.39 37.29
N LEU A 257 9.23 -0.94 37.50
CA LEU A 257 8.75 -1.49 38.76
C LEU A 257 9.70 -1.12 39.93
N GLY A 258 11.00 -1.25 39.74
CA GLY A 258 11.98 -0.86 40.80
C GLY A 258 11.95 0.63 41.10
N THR A 259 11.81 1.48 40.09
CA THR A 259 11.62 2.93 40.34
C THR A 259 10.30 3.25 41.05
N ALA A 260 9.21 2.55 40.66
CA ALA A 260 7.94 2.68 41.35
C ALA A 260 8.01 2.21 42.81
N GLU A 261 8.67 1.09 43.09
CA GLU A 261 8.90 0.61 44.46
C GLU A 261 9.70 1.57 45.29
N THR A 262 10.76 2.20 44.76
CA THR A 262 11.55 3.21 45.48
C THR A 262 10.73 4.48 45.73
N GLU A 263 9.92 4.90 44.80
CA GLU A 263 9.03 6.06 44.99
C GLU A 263 7.95 5.77 46.05
N ILE A 264 7.34 4.58 45.99
CA ILE A 264 6.38 4.14 47.01
C ILE A 264 7.02 4.05 48.38
N ALA A 265 8.24 3.47 48.48
CA ALA A 265 8.98 3.38 49.75
C ALA A 265 9.27 4.79 50.34
N ALA A 266 9.68 5.73 49.49
CA ALA A 266 9.91 7.12 49.90
C ALA A 266 8.60 7.77 50.41
N ARG A 267 7.47 7.49 49.78
CA ARG A 267 6.15 7.99 50.23
C ARG A 267 5.71 7.35 51.55
N PHE A 268 6.02 6.04 51.75
CA PHE A 268 5.74 5.38 53.03
C PHE A 268 6.58 5.93 54.16
N VAL A 269 7.88 6.22 53.95
CA VAL A 269 8.72 6.88 54.98
C VAL A 269 8.12 8.22 55.36
N LYS A 270 7.77 9.04 54.37
CA LYS A 270 7.15 10.35 54.58
C LYS A 270 5.80 10.27 55.32
N ALA A 271 4.98 9.27 54.97
CA ALA A 271 3.74 8.99 55.69
C ALA A 271 4.00 8.50 57.12
N GLY A 272 5.07 7.68 57.33
CA GLY A 272 5.48 7.23 58.68
C GLY A 272 5.87 8.37 59.60
N GLU A 273 6.65 9.33 59.09
CA GLU A 273 7.06 10.55 59.85
C GLU A 273 5.84 11.35 60.31
N GLU A 274 4.77 11.46 59.51
CA GLU A 274 3.53 12.14 59.88
C GLU A 274 2.75 11.43 60.99
N TYR A 275 2.90 10.10 61.10
CA TYR A 275 2.21 9.29 62.13
C TYR A 275 3.03 9.11 63.40
N GLU A 276 4.35 9.35 63.41
CA GLU A 276 5.27 9.10 64.54
C GLU A 276 4.80 9.76 65.85
N ASN A 277 4.29 10.97 65.76
CA ASN A 277 3.82 11.75 66.92
C ASN A 277 2.29 11.70 67.13
N ARG A 278 1.56 10.84 66.39
CA ARG A 278 0.07 10.81 66.42
C ARG A 278 -0.46 9.36 66.49
N PRO A 279 -0.33 8.67 67.61
CA PRO A 279 -0.69 7.25 67.74
C PRO A 279 -2.18 6.95 67.41
N VAL A 280 -3.06 7.88 67.71
CA VAL A 280 -4.51 7.74 67.39
C VAL A 280 -4.76 7.75 65.86
N ALA A 281 -4.04 8.58 65.12
CA ALA A 281 -4.16 8.63 63.67
C ALA A 281 -3.61 7.37 63.00
N LEU A 282 -2.52 6.81 63.53
CA LEU A 282 -1.94 5.53 63.08
C LEU A 282 -2.94 4.40 63.31
N HIS A 283 -3.59 4.34 64.46
CA HIS A 283 -4.60 3.34 64.78
C HIS A 283 -5.82 3.41 63.85
N LEU A 284 -6.34 4.62 63.60
CA LEU A 284 -7.44 4.82 62.66
C LEU A 284 -7.06 4.43 61.25
N ARG A 285 -5.82 4.69 60.82
CA ARG A 285 -5.33 4.28 59.51
C ARG A 285 -5.24 2.75 59.38
N ALA A 286 -4.75 2.07 60.43
CA ALA A 286 -4.69 0.61 60.48
C ALA A 286 -6.09 -0.01 60.36
N MET A 287 -7.08 0.54 61.08
CA MET A 287 -8.46 0.07 60.98
C MET A 287 -9.07 0.30 59.60
N ASN A 288 -8.77 1.45 58.98
CA ASN A 288 -9.25 1.72 57.64
C ASN A 288 -8.66 0.76 56.60
N MET A 289 -7.36 0.41 56.69
CA MET A 289 -6.72 -0.55 55.82
C MET A 289 -7.31 -1.97 55.97
N LEU A 290 -7.63 -2.39 57.21
CA LEU A 290 -8.33 -3.63 57.47
C LEU A 290 -9.75 -3.63 56.88
N TYR A 291 -10.47 -2.53 56.99
CA TYR A 291 -11.80 -2.37 56.42
C TYR A 291 -11.75 -2.44 54.87
N GLU A 292 -10.80 -1.78 54.22
CA GLU A 292 -10.60 -1.83 52.79
C GLU A 292 -10.25 -3.25 52.33
N ALA A 293 -9.34 -3.95 53.04
CA ALA A 293 -8.98 -5.35 52.71
C ALA A 293 -10.16 -6.32 52.85
N LEU A 294 -11.03 -6.10 53.83
CA LEU A 294 -12.24 -6.95 54.03
C LEU A 294 -13.34 -6.64 52.99
N LYS A 295 -13.36 -5.42 52.44
CA LYS A 295 -14.34 -5.02 51.43
C LYS A 295 -14.04 -5.64 50.07
N GLU A 296 -12.79 -5.95 49.74
CA GLU A 296 -12.42 -6.69 48.56
C GLU A 296 -12.84 -8.16 48.73
N LYS A 297 -13.64 -8.66 47.82
CA LYS A 297 -14.34 -9.95 47.85
C LYS A 297 -13.42 -11.11 48.27
N GLY A 298 -13.64 -11.64 49.46
CA GLY A 298 -13.16 -12.94 49.88
C GLY A 298 -11.71 -13.00 50.36
N SER A 299 -11.07 -11.93 50.69
CA SER A 299 -9.69 -11.92 51.22
C SER A 299 -9.68 -12.36 52.70
N MET A 300 -8.91 -13.41 52.97
CA MET A 300 -8.59 -13.79 54.34
C MET A 300 -7.35 -13.02 54.79
N VAL A 301 -7.48 -12.17 55.80
CA VAL A 301 -6.34 -11.43 56.36
C VAL A 301 -5.82 -12.21 57.59
N ILE A 302 -4.62 -12.75 57.49
CA ILE A 302 -3.90 -13.39 58.58
C ILE A 302 -3.06 -12.30 59.26
N VAL A 303 -3.45 -11.90 60.49
CA VAL A 303 -2.72 -10.90 61.24
C VAL A 303 -1.95 -11.61 62.35
N PRO A 304 -0.60 -11.47 62.47
CA PRO A 304 0.15 -12.04 63.59
C PRO A 304 -0.35 -11.45 64.94
N SER A 305 -0.36 -12.27 65.99
CA SER A 305 -0.82 -11.85 67.30
C SER A 305 -0.11 -10.63 67.85
N SER A 306 1.20 -10.51 67.60
CA SER A 306 2.01 -9.33 67.95
C SER A 306 1.53 -8.03 67.29
N ALA A 307 1.06 -8.12 66.01
CA ALA A 307 0.53 -6.94 65.31
C ALA A 307 -0.88 -6.54 65.85
N VAL A 308 -1.67 -7.54 66.31
CA VAL A 308 -2.96 -7.28 66.95
C VAL A 308 -2.79 -6.54 68.29
N GLU A 309 -1.79 -6.87 69.08
CA GLU A 309 -1.45 -6.18 70.32
C GLU A 309 -0.94 -4.75 70.06
N THR A 310 -0.04 -4.57 69.10
CA THR A 310 0.50 -3.25 68.73
C THR A 310 -0.56 -2.32 68.16
N MET A 311 -1.55 -2.86 67.48
CA MET A 311 -2.69 -2.12 66.90
C MET A 311 -3.81 -1.89 67.92
N GLY A 312 -3.71 -2.42 69.16
CA GLY A 312 -4.75 -2.26 70.19
C GLY A 312 -6.07 -2.98 69.89
N LEU A 313 -6.05 -3.92 68.90
CA LEU A 313 -7.24 -4.65 68.43
C LEU A 313 -7.73 -5.71 69.46
N GLY A 314 -6.85 -6.13 70.40
CA GLY A 314 -7.18 -7.06 71.46
C GLY A 314 -8.27 -6.57 72.40
N GLY A 315 -8.32 -5.24 72.66
CA GLY A 315 -9.37 -4.62 73.44
C GLY A 315 -10.76 -4.64 72.79
N LEU A 316 -10.82 -4.47 71.48
CA LEU A 316 -12.07 -4.49 70.70
C LEU A 316 -12.64 -5.88 70.55
N SER A 317 -11.83 -6.89 70.41
CA SER A 317 -12.28 -8.31 70.36
C SER A 317 -12.85 -8.74 71.76
N GLY A 318 -12.26 -8.24 72.86
CA GLY A 318 -12.79 -8.42 74.21
C GLY A 318 -14.20 -7.83 74.39
N LEU A 319 -14.41 -6.60 73.93
CA LEU A 319 -15.67 -5.91 73.97
C LEU A 319 -16.77 -6.59 73.10
N THR A 320 -16.44 -7.09 71.94
CA THR A 320 -17.40 -7.85 71.11
C THR A 320 -17.74 -9.22 71.68
N ALA A 321 -16.82 -9.85 72.42
CA ALA A 321 -17.06 -11.10 73.10
C ALA A 321 -18.00 -10.86 74.33
N LEU A 322 -17.83 -9.77 75.07
CA LEU A 322 -18.69 -9.37 76.16
C LEU A 322 -20.10 -8.99 75.71
N GLY A 323 -20.24 -8.27 74.57
CA GLY A 323 -21.55 -7.95 73.97
C GLY A 323 -22.33 -9.20 73.52
N ARG A 324 -21.64 -10.27 73.13
CA ARG A 324 -22.26 -11.56 72.75
C ARG A 324 -22.67 -12.40 73.95
N SER A 325 -22.02 -12.28 75.11
CA SER A 325 -22.40 -12.98 76.32
C SER A 325 -23.66 -12.42 76.97
N ASN A 326 -23.85 -11.08 76.91
CA ASN A 326 -25.05 -10.41 77.46
C ASN A 326 -26.30 -10.57 76.58
N GLY A 327 -26.17 -10.91 75.29
CA GLY A 327 -27.32 -11.20 74.40
C GLY A 327 -27.88 -12.62 74.44
N LYS A 328 -27.40 -13.50 75.36
CA LYS A 328 -27.88 -14.86 75.54
C LYS A 328 -28.68 -15.09 76.82
N GLU A 329 -28.94 -14.06 77.62
CA GLU A 329 -29.77 -14.16 78.81
C GLU A 329 -31.18 -13.56 78.67
N GLU A 330 -31.55 -13.08 77.49
CA GLU A 330 -32.94 -12.71 77.19
C GLU A 330 -33.43 -13.42 75.91
N GLY A 331 -33.87 -14.67 76.02
CA GLY A 331 -34.52 -15.43 74.97
C GLY A 331 -34.89 -16.80 75.42
#